data_f9976370d272948546cd7861f9ffe9ed
#
_entry.id   f9976370d272948546cd7861f9ffe9ed
#
_cell.length_a   1.000
_cell.length_b   1.000
_cell.length_c   1.000
_cell.angle_alpha   90.00
_cell.angle_beta   90.00
_cell.angle_gamma   90.00
#
_symmetry.space_group_name_H-M   'P 1'
#
loop_
_entity.id
_entity.type
_entity.pdbx_description
1 polymer ?
#
loop_
_entity_poly.entity_id
_entity_poly.type
_entity_poly.pdbx_seq_one_letter_code
_entity_poly.pdbx_strand_id
1 'polypeptide(L)'
;MKVKIKKLRKDAVMPRKAHATDAGFDLTAVSRVFDCEGNVTYGTGLAFDIPEGYVGLIFPRSSICKKDLALSNAVGCVDSGYHGEVMAKFKPTLVVCDKGSQGRDGNDYLGTNQMDWQTQFVTFHGRDERYPDIEEGALPFQPRLYEVGERIAQLIVMPIPQVEFVEVDDLGESERGTGGYGSSGF
;
A
#
# COMPACT_ATOMS: atom_id res chain seq x y z
N MET A 1 -13.54 -21.08 11.12
CA MET A 1 -14.32 -20.28 10.16
C MET A 1 -13.96 -20.70 8.74
N LYS A 2 -14.91 -20.76 7.82
CA LYS A 2 -14.67 -21.01 6.39
C LYS A 2 -15.06 -19.77 5.61
N VAL A 3 -14.16 -19.29 4.74
CA VAL A 3 -14.40 -18.20 3.79
C VAL A 3 -14.39 -18.81 2.41
N LYS A 4 -15.48 -18.61 1.63
CA LYS A 4 -15.52 -19.10 0.26
C LYS A 4 -14.71 -18.16 -0.64
N ILE A 5 -14.01 -18.73 -1.60
CA ILE A 5 -13.19 -18.00 -2.56
C ILE A 5 -13.55 -18.47 -3.95
N LYS A 6 -13.77 -17.50 -4.84
CA LYS A 6 -14.00 -17.75 -6.27
C LYS A 6 -12.79 -17.24 -7.05
N LYS A 7 -12.21 -18.09 -7.89
CA LYS A 7 -11.27 -17.66 -8.91
C LYS A 7 -12.03 -17.04 -10.08
N LEU A 8 -11.76 -15.79 -10.36
CA LEU A 8 -12.32 -15.06 -11.52
C LEU A 8 -11.47 -15.26 -12.77
N ARG A 9 -10.20 -15.70 -12.56
CA ARG A 9 -9.22 -16.01 -13.60
C ARG A 9 -8.58 -17.37 -13.34
N LYS A 10 -8.20 -18.08 -14.41
CA LYS A 10 -7.57 -19.41 -14.29
C LYS A 10 -6.20 -19.36 -13.63
N ASP A 11 -5.47 -18.26 -13.81
CA ASP A 11 -4.13 -17.99 -13.26
C ASP A 11 -4.16 -17.43 -11.84
N ALA A 12 -5.35 -17.18 -11.27
CA ALA A 12 -5.48 -16.70 -9.89
C ALA A 12 -4.85 -17.68 -8.88
N VAL A 13 -4.05 -17.15 -7.96
CA VAL A 13 -3.32 -17.90 -6.95
C VAL A 13 -4.08 -17.87 -5.63
N MET A 14 -4.34 -19.06 -5.06
CA MET A 14 -5.00 -19.14 -3.74
C MET A 14 -4.14 -18.50 -2.66
N PRO A 15 -4.73 -17.68 -1.78
CA PRO A 15 -4.01 -17.02 -0.70
C PRO A 15 -3.36 -18.05 0.25
N ARG A 16 -2.15 -17.76 0.68
CA ARG A 16 -1.40 -18.66 1.58
C ARG A 16 -0.74 -17.84 2.69
N LYS A 17 -0.62 -18.46 3.86
CA LYS A 17 0.27 -18.01 4.92
C LYS A 17 1.66 -18.59 4.67
N ALA A 18 2.72 -17.83 4.96
CA ALA A 18 4.08 -18.35 4.92
C ALA A 18 4.31 -19.34 6.06
N HIS A 19 3.79 -19.05 7.26
CA HIS A 19 3.81 -19.92 8.43
C HIS A 19 2.39 -20.07 8.98
N ALA A 20 2.09 -21.19 9.61
CA ALA A 20 0.75 -21.48 10.15
C ALA A 20 0.25 -20.42 11.17
N THR A 21 1.17 -19.82 11.89
CA THR A 21 0.92 -18.79 12.92
C THR A 21 0.81 -17.36 12.38
N ASP A 22 1.10 -17.12 11.09
CA ASP A 22 1.00 -15.78 10.51
C ASP A 22 -0.46 -15.29 10.54
N ALA A 23 -0.65 -14.00 10.76
CA ALA A 23 -1.98 -13.40 10.79
C ALA A 23 -2.57 -13.26 9.36
N GLY A 24 -1.75 -12.87 8.40
CA GLY A 24 -2.18 -12.52 7.05
C GLY A 24 -2.03 -13.66 6.04
N PHE A 25 -2.92 -13.67 5.06
CA PHE A 25 -2.84 -14.51 3.87
C PHE A 25 -2.27 -13.69 2.72
N ASP A 26 -1.15 -14.10 2.15
CA ASP A 26 -0.52 -13.41 1.02
C ASP A 26 -1.43 -13.43 -0.22
N LEU A 27 -1.59 -12.28 -0.84
CA LEU A 27 -2.29 -12.07 -2.10
C LEU A 27 -1.27 -11.85 -3.22
N THR A 28 -1.41 -12.61 -4.31
CA THR A 28 -0.52 -12.57 -5.47
C THR A 28 -1.18 -11.79 -6.60
N ALA A 29 -0.42 -10.91 -7.25
CA ALA A 29 -0.86 -10.19 -8.44
C ALA A 29 -0.95 -11.12 -9.65
N VAL A 30 -2.05 -11.05 -10.40
CA VAL A 30 -2.21 -11.72 -11.70
C VAL A 30 -2.44 -10.71 -12.84
N SER A 31 -2.59 -9.44 -12.49
CA SER A 31 -2.66 -8.33 -13.46
C SER A 31 -2.11 -7.05 -12.86
N ARG A 32 -1.72 -6.12 -13.73
CA ARG A 32 -1.23 -4.79 -13.37
C ARG A 32 -1.77 -3.78 -14.37
N VAL A 33 -2.37 -2.70 -13.87
CA VAL A 33 -2.92 -1.61 -14.70
C VAL A 33 -2.50 -0.28 -14.09
N PHE A 34 -2.07 0.65 -14.93
CA PHE A 34 -1.78 2.03 -14.55
C PHE A 34 -2.97 2.91 -14.92
N ASP A 35 -3.29 3.87 -14.05
CA ASP A 35 -4.25 4.92 -14.39
C ASP A 35 -3.53 6.20 -14.89
N CYS A 36 -4.33 7.18 -15.31
CA CYS A 36 -3.80 8.45 -15.84
C CYS A 36 -3.10 9.32 -14.78
N GLU A 37 -3.26 9.00 -13.48
CA GLU A 37 -2.59 9.67 -12.38
C GLU A 37 -1.26 8.97 -11.99
N GLY A 38 -0.90 7.90 -12.70
CA GLY A 38 0.30 7.10 -12.43
C GLY A 38 0.16 6.12 -11.27
N ASN A 39 -1.04 5.97 -10.68
CA ASN A 39 -1.25 4.91 -9.71
C ASN A 39 -1.25 3.55 -10.41
N VAL A 40 -0.87 2.53 -9.66
CA VAL A 40 -0.85 1.15 -10.15
C VAL A 40 -1.85 0.29 -9.38
N THR A 41 -2.75 -0.36 -10.11
CA THR A 41 -3.71 -1.31 -9.55
C THR A 41 -3.31 -2.73 -9.93
N TYR A 42 -3.19 -3.58 -8.91
CA TYR A 42 -2.92 -5.01 -9.07
C TYR A 42 -4.18 -5.80 -8.80
N GLY A 43 -4.59 -6.61 -9.76
CA GLY A 43 -5.67 -7.58 -9.60
C GLY A 43 -5.15 -8.91 -9.08
N THR A 44 -5.93 -9.55 -8.21
CA THR A 44 -5.62 -10.89 -7.68
C THR A 44 -6.32 -12.01 -8.43
N GLY A 45 -7.33 -11.68 -9.24
CA GLY A 45 -8.22 -12.65 -9.89
C GLY A 45 -9.10 -13.42 -8.91
N LEU A 46 -9.27 -12.91 -7.68
CA LEU A 46 -10.01 -13.57 -6.60
C LEU A 46 -11.16 -12.71 -6.10
N ALA A 47 -12.29 -13.36 -5.83
CA ALA A 47 -13.39 -12.81 -5.07
C ALA A 47 -13.60 -13.63 -3.80
N PHE A 48 -14.04 -12.99 -2.73
CA PHE A 48 -14.23 -13.59 -1.42
C PHE A 48 -15.67 -13.42 -0.95
N ASP A 49 -16.20 -14.44 -0.30
CA ASP A 49 -17.47 -14.38 0.40
C ASP A 49 -17.16 -14.28 1.90
N ILE A 50 -16.90 -13.03 2.35
CA ILE A 50 -16.64 -12.75 3.77
C ILE A 50 -17.96 -12.92 4.54
N PRO A 51 -18.01 -13.77 5.57
CA PRO A 51 -19.22 -13.99 6.34
C PRO A 51 -19.70 -12.72 7.08
N GLU A 52 -21.01 -12.63 7.31
CA GLU A 52 -21.60 -11.59 8.15
C GLU A 52 -20.94 -11.57 9.55
N GLY A 53 -20.73 -10.37 10.11
CA GLY A 53 -20.02 -10.16 11.35
C GLY A 53 -18.49 -10.22 11.22
N TYR A 54 -17.97 -10.27 9.99
CA TYR A 54 -16.53 -10.24 9.70
C TYR A 54 -16.20 -9.21 8.61
N VAL A 55 -14.94 -8.80 8.60
CA VAL A 55 -14.35 -7.94 7.58
C VAL A 55 -13.05 -8.55 7.08
N GLY A 56 -12.79 -8.41 5.79
CA GLY A 56 -11.48 -8.66 5.22
C GLY A 56 -10.66 -7.36 5.17
N LEU A 57 -9.49 -7.34 5.79
CA LEU A 57 -8.61 -6.19 5.77
C LEU A 57 -7.39 -6.48 4.90
N ILE A 58 -7.13 -5.60 3.94
CA ILE A 58 -5.99 -5.66 3.04
C ILE A 58 -4.91 -4.74 3.57
N PHE A 59 -3.79 -5.33 3.93
CA PHE A 59 -2.59 -4.61 4.38
C PHE A 59 -1.46 -4.75 3.36
N PRO A 60 -0.57 -3.75 3.26
CA PRO A 60 0.69 -3.95 2.57
C PRO A 60 1.51 -5.02 3.31
N ARG A 61 2.38 -5.71 2.55
CA ARG A 61 3.36 -6.61 3.14
C ARG A 61 4.59 -5.82 3.60
N SER A 62 5.36 -6.37 4.54
CA SER A 62 6.62 -5.76 4.98
C SER A 62 7.61 -5.52 3.83
N SER A 63 7.54 -6.33 2.77
CA SER A 63 8.36 -6.15 1.56
C SER A 63 8.08 -4.84 0.79
N ILE A 64 6.99 -4.12 1.11
CA ILE A 64 6.70 -2.81 0.49
C ILE A 64 7.81 -1.79 0.77
N CYS A 65 8.54 -1.94 1.87
CA CYS A 65 9.69 -1.08 2.17
C CYS A 65 10.84 -1.18 1.14
N LYS A 66 10.80 -2.20 0.27
CA LYS A 66 11.74 -2.38 -0.85
C LYS A 66 11.17 -1.91 -2.19
N LYS A 67 9.98 -1.35 -2.19
CA LYS A 67 9.27 -0.86 -3.36
C LYS A 67 9.05 0.65 -3.22
N ASP A 68 8.88 1.32 -4.33
CA ASP A 68 8.58 2.76 -4.35
C ASP A 68 7.06 2.98 -4.44
N LEU A 69 6.34 2.35 -3.52
CA LEU A 69 4.89 2.25 -3.50
C LEU A 69 4.32 2.44 -2.09
N ALA A 70 3.16 3.06 -2.00
CA ALA A 70 2.31 3.05 -0.81
C ALA A 70 0.90 2.59 -1.17
N LEU A 71 0.26 1.79 -0.33
CA LEU A 71 -1.14 1.40 -0.54
C LEU A 71 -2.02 2.65 -0.47
N SER A 72 -2.81 2.91 -1.52
CA SER A 72 -3.50 4.20 -1.70
C SER A 72 -4.51 4.53 -0.61
N ASN A 73 -5.14 3.51 -0.03
CA ASN A 73 -6.12 3.63 1.05
C ASN A 73 -5.58 3.21 2.42
N ALA A 74 -4.25 3.11 2.57
CA ALA A 74 -3.56 2.64 3.77
C ALA A 74 -3.97 1.22 4.19
N VAL A 75 -5.26 0.97 4.39
CA VAL A 75 -5.88 -0.34 4.66
C VAL A 75 -7.13 -0.47 3.78
N GLY A 76 -7.21 -1.54 2.99
CA GLY A 76 -8.40 -1.85 2.21
C GLY A 76 -9.42 -2.61 3.06
N CYS A 77 -10.69 -2.24 2.99
CA CYS A 77 -11.79 -3.00 3.58
C CYS A 77 -12.49 -3.82 2.51
N VAL A 78 -12.69 -5.10 2.77
CA VAL A 78 -13.52 -6.02 1.99
C VAL A 78 -14.71 -6.38 2.86
N ASP A 79 -15.84 -5.79 2.55
CA ASP A 79 -17.07 -5.95 3.33
C ASP A 79 -17.69 -7.34 3.11
N SER A 80 -18.46 -7.77 4.10
CA SER A 80 -19.39 -8.90 3.94
C SER A 80 -20.36 -8.57 2.80
N GLY A 81 -20.53 -9.53 1.88
CA GLY A 81 -21.38 -9.35 0.69
C GLY A 81 -20.70 -8.69 -0.52
N TYR A 82 -19.44 -8.23 -0.40
CA TYR A 82 -18.67 -7.81 -1.57
C TYR A 82 -18.14 -9.03 -2.34
N HIS A 83 -18.65 -9.26 -3.54
CA HIS A 83 -18.26 -10.39 -4.38
C HIS A 83 -17.46 -9.98 -5.64
N GLY A 84 -17.00 -8.74 -5.71
CA GLY A 84 -16.11 -8.27 -6.76
C GLY A 84 -14.67 -8.78 -6.60
N GLU A 85 -13.85 -8.54 -7.60
CA GLU A 85 -12.42 -8.84 -7.53
C GLU A 85 -11.75 -8.03 -6.42
N VAL A 86 -10.97 -8.68 -5.58
CA VAL A 86 -10.10 -8.00 -4.62
C VAL A 86 -8.84 -7.55 -5.34
N MET A 87 -8.63 -6.24 -5.31
CA MET A 87 -7.49 -5.57 -5.94
C MET A 87 -6.77 -4.71 -4.90
N ALA A 88 -5.49 -4.44 -5.15
CA ALA A 88 -4.70 -3.50 -4.36
C ALA A 88 -4.20 -2.36 -5.26
N LYS A 89 -4.61 -1.12 -4.94
CA LYS A 89 -4.18 0.09 -5.64
C LYS A 89 -3.07 0.76 -4.85
N PHE A 90 -1.98 1.07 -5.52
CA PHE A 90 -0.82 1.72 -4.93
C PHE A 90 -0.55 3.07 -5.60
N LYS A 91 -0.12 4.02 -4.79
CA LYS A 91 0.51 5.25 -5.25
C LYS A 91 2.01 5.06 -5.24
N PRO A 92 2.71 5.46 -6.28
CA PRO A 92 4.15 5.56 -6.23
C PRO A 92 4.58 6.57 -5.17
N THR A 93 5.67 6.26 -4.47
CA THR A 93 6.26 7.16 -3.47
C THR A 93 7.50 7.80 -4.03
N LEU A 94 7.57 9.14 -3.93
CA LEU A 94 8.79 9.89 -4.14
C LEU A 94 9.69 9.73 -2.92
N VAL A 95 10.93 9.33 -3.13
CA VAL A 95 11.96 9.48 -2.11
C VAL A 95 12.57 10.86 -2.28
N VAL A 96 12.16 11.80 -1.44
CA VAL A 96 12.87 13.08 -1.33
C VAL A 96 14.05 12.81 -0.40
N CYS A 97 15.25 12.84 -0.93
CA CYS A 97 16.48 12.76 -0.15
C CYS A 97 17.03 14.17 0.00
N ASP A 98 17.19 14.61 1.24
CA ASP A 98 17.91 15.85 1.53
C ASP A 98 19.39 15.69 1.19
N LYS A 99 20.03 16.81 0.84
CA LYS A 99 21.45 16.87 0.56
C LYS A 99 22.25 16.30 1.75
N GLY A 100 22.94 15.19 1.55
CA GLY A 100 23.72 14.51 2.59
C GLY A 100 23.01 13.34 3.28
N SER A 101 21.80 12.97 2.88
CA SER A 101 21.19 11.72 3.35
C SER A 101 21.67 10.53 2.52
N GLN A 102 22.17 9.48 3.20
CA GLN A 102 22.50 8.23 2.52
C GLN A 102 21.21 7.51 2.11
N GLY A 103 21.12 7.12 0.85
CA GLY A 103 20.07 6.23 0.39
C GLY A 103 20.17 4.85 1.05
N ARG A 104 19.09 4.08 0.97
CA ARG A 104 19.04 2.69 1.49
C ARG A 104 20.04 1.74 0.82
N ASP A 105 20.55 2.12 -0.32
CA ASP A 105 21.61 1.42 -1.09
C ASP A 105 23.03 1.88 -0.72
N GLY A 106 23.17 2.77 0.26
CA GLY A 106 24.45 3.32 0.71
C GLY A 106 25.01 4.44 -0.18
N ASN A 107 24.26 4.87 -1.21
CA ASN A 107 24.65 5.98 -2.06
C ASN A 107 24.13 7.31 -1.53
N ASP A 108 24.92 8.37 -1.67
CA ASP A 108 24.50 9.73 -1.35
C ASP A 108 23.63 10.27 -2.50
N TYR A 109 22.44 10.74 -2.15
CA TYR A 109 21.58 11.43 -3.09
C TYR A 109 21.76 12.94 -2.94
N LEU A 110 22.16 13.59 -4.02
CA LEU A 110 22.35 15.04 -4.06
C LEU A 110 21.09 15.71 -4.64
N GLY A 111 20.33 16.42 -3.81
CA GLY A 111 19.26 17.31 -4.24
C GLY A 111 17.82 16.81 -3.98
N THR A 112 16.86 17.70 -4.19
CA THR A 112 15.43 17.39 -4.17
C THR A 112 15.03 16.82 -5.53
N ASN A 113 14.43 15.64 -5.53
CA ASN A 113 13.95 15.02 -6.75
C ASN A 113 12.45 15.30 -6.89
N GLN A 114 12.06 16.02 -7.91
CA GLN A 114 10.66 16.16 -8.31
C GLN A 114 10.38 15.23 -9.47
N MET A 115 9.46 14.29 -9.28
CA MET A 115 9.10 13.35 -10.32
C MET A 115 7.96 13.90 -11.18
N ASP A 116 8.19 13.93 -12.48
CA ASP A 116 7.14 14.15 -13.47
C ASP A 116 6.63 12.79 -13.98
N TRP A 117 5.44 12.40 -13.53
CA TRP A 117 4.81 11.14 -13.89
C TRP A 117 4.40 11.05 -15.35
N GLN A 118 4.21 12.19 -16.02
CA GLN A 118 3.82 12.22 -17.43
C GLN A 118 5.01 11.88 -18.34
N THR A 119 6.19 12.33 -17.95
CA THR A 119 7.42 12.10 -18.72
C THR A 119 8.23 10.90 -18.21
N GLN A 120 7.92 10.35 -17.04
CA GLN A 120 8.69 9.29 -16.36
C GLN A 120 10.15 9.68 -16.07
N PHE A 121 10.41 10.96 -15.82
CA PHE A 121 11.73 11.48 -15.50
C PHE A 121 11.76 12.00 -14.06
N VAL A 122 12.92 11.87 -13.43
CA VAL A 122 13.24 12.54 -12.16
C VAL A 122 14.13 13.72 -12.48
N THR A 123 13.70 14.92 -12.08
CA THR A 123 14.52 16.12 -12.24
C THR A 123 15.50 16.20 -11.07
N PHE A 124 16.79 16.20 -11.34
CA PHE A 124 17.84 16.42 -10.36
C PHE A 124 18.21 17.90 -10.31
N HIS A 125 18.23 18.44 -9.10
CA HIS A 125 18.84 19.75 -8.84
C HIS A 125 20.22 19.51 -8.21
N GLY A 126 21.24 19.42 -9.04
CA GLY A 126 22.63 19.20 -8.63
C GLY A 126 23.34 18.14 -9.47
N ARG A 127 24.66 18.07 -9.31
CA ARG A 127 25.51 17.11 -10.02
C ARG A 127 25.42 15.73 -9.33
N ASP A 128 25.10 14.68 -10.08
CA ASP A 128 25.18 13.31 -9.58
C ASP A 128 26.53 12.70 -10.02
N GLU A 129 27.39 12.36 -9.06
CA GLU A 129 28.71 11.79 -9.33
C GLU A 129 28.67 10.43 -10.04
N ARG A 130 27.54 9.72 -9.95
CA ARG A 130 27.32 8.44 -10.64
C ARG A 130 27.10 8.62 -12.15
N TYR A 131 26.73 9.84 -12.54
CA TYR A 131 26.47 10.19 -13.94
C TYR A 131 27.15 11.52 -14.25
N PRO A 132 28.50 11.53 -14.31
CA PRO A 132 29.30 12.77 -14.43
C PRO A 132 29.03 13.54 -15.73
N ASP A 133 28.50 12.87 -16.73
CA ASP A 133 28.19 13.44 -18.04
C ASP A 133 26.77 14.01 -18.15
N ILE A 134 25.95 13.87 -17.07
CA ILE A 134 24.61 14.44 -17.00
C ILE A 134 24.68 15.72 -16.17
N GLU A 135 24.73 16.83 -16.85
CA GLU A 135 24.47 18.14 -16.24
C GLU A 135 23.02 18.19 -15.79
N GLU A 136 22.67 19.13 -14.88
CA GLU A 136 21.30 19.33 -14.40
C GLU A 136 20.24 18.88 -15.42
N GLY A 137 19.56 17.77 -15.16
CA GLY A 137 18.71 17.14 -16.15
C GLY A 137 17.75 16.13 -15.58
N ALA A 138 16.98 15.54 -16.46
CA ALA A 138 16.02 14.50 -16.14
C ALA A 138 16.63 13.11 -16.44
N LEU A 139 16.69 12.24 -15.42
CA LEU A 139 17.02 10.83 -15.61
C LEU A 139 15.75 9.98 -15.71
N PRO A 140 15.76 8.93 -16.53
CA PRO A 140 14.63 8.00 -16.55
C PRO A 140 14.45 7.37 -15.18
N PHE A 141 13.30 7.61 -14.56
CA PHE A 141 12.94 7.02 -13.29
C PHE A 141 12.27 5.67 -13.52
N GLN A 142 12.84 4.63 -12.95
CA GLN A 142 12.24 3.32 -12.94
C GLN A 142 11.84 2.97 -11.50
N PRO A 143 10.58 3.23 -11.10
CA PRO A 143 10.11 2.89 -9.76
C PRO A 143 10.19 1.38 -9.54
N ARG A 144 10.62 0.99 -8.35
CA ARG A 144 10.62 -0.41 -7.92
C ARG A 144 9.19 -0.85 -7.62
N LEU A 145 8.52 -1.36 -8.63
CA LEU A 145 7.15 -1.86 -8.57
C LEU A 145 7.13 -3.35 -8.21
N TYR A 146 5.93 -3.86 -7.88
CA TYR A 146 5.69 -5.29 -7.90
C TYR A 146 5.51 -5.77 -9.34
N GLU A 147 6.00 -6.97 -9.62
CA GLU A 147 5.73 -7.67 -10.87
C GLU A 147 4.50 -8.57 -10.75
N VAL A 148 3.85 -8.87 -11.88
CA VAL A 148 2.80 -9.90 -11.93
C VAL A 148 3.43 -11.23 -11.50
N GLY A 149 2.76 -11.95 -10.59
CA GLY A 149 3.27 -13.16 -9.94
C GLY A 149 3.88 -12.89 -8.55
N GLU A 150 4.20 -11.63 -8.20
CA GLU A 150 4.66 -11.30 -6.86
C GLU A 150 3.50 -11.21 -5.86
N ARG A 151 3.82 -11.45 -4.58
CA ARG A 151 2.91 -11.23 -3.45
C ARG A 151 2.92 -9.74 -3.10
N ILE A 152 1.78 -9.08 -3.28
CA ILE A 152 1.65 -7.62 -3.24
C ILE A 152 1.04 -7.08 -1.94
N ALA A 153 0.20 -7.87 -1.32
CA ALA A 153 -0.56 -7.50 -0.13
C ALA A 153 -0.84 -8.74 0.73
N GLN A 154 -1.46 -8.54 1.87
CA GLN A 154 -1.93 -9.62 2.73
C GLN A 154 -3.36 -9.33 3.19
N LEU A 155 -4.18 -10.38 3.21
CA LEU A 155 -5.56 -10.36 3.70
C LEU A 155 -5.61 -10.90 5.12
N ILE A 156 -6.22 -10.15 6.03
CA ILE A 156 -6.58 -10.59 7.37
C ILE A 156 -8.10 -10.57 7.47
N VAL A 157 -8.70 -11.66 7.91
CA VAL A 157 -10.14 -11.72 8.19
C VAL A 157 -10.36 -11.72 9.68
N MET A 158 -11.15 -10.76 10.18
CA MET A 158 -11.39 -10.59 11.61
C MET A 158 -12.85 -10.27 11.88
N PRO A 159 -13.35 -10.62 13.11
CA PRO A 159 -14.70 -10.26 13.51
C PRO A 159 -14.83 -8.76 13.70
N ILE A 160 -16.03 -8.23 13.42
CA ILE A 160 -16.41 -6.86 13.73
C ILE A 160 -17.57 -6.88 14.73
N PRO A 161 -17.57 -6.02 15.76
CA PRO A 161 -18.71 -5.86 16.63
C PRO A 161 -19.87 -5.22 15.87
N GLN A 162 -21.10 -5.58 16.24
CA GLN A 162 -22.25 -4.78 15.84
C GLN A 162 -22.25 -3.49 16.67
N VAL A 163 -22.25 -2.35 16.01
CA VAL A 163 -22.22 -1.02 16.63
C VAL A 163 -23.47 -0.27 16.21
N GLU A 164 -24.19 0.25 17.20
CA GLU A 164 -25.28 1.20 17.03
C GLU A 164 -24.81 2.56 17.54
N PHE A 165 -24.91 3.60 16.71
CA PHE A 165 -24.60 4.96 17.13
C PHE A 165 -25.85 5.60 17.69
N VAL A 166 -25.76 6.08 18.93
CA VAL A 166 -26.83 6.84 19.60
C VAL A 166 -26.38 8.27 19.75
N GLU A 167 -27.14 9.21 19.18
CA GLU A 167 -26.90 10.64 19.33
C GLU A 167 -27.25 11.06 20.75
N VAL A 168 -26.34 11.78 21.40
CA VAL A 168 -26.50 12.34 22.74
C VAL A 168 -26.01 13.78 22.75
N ASP A 169 -26.61 14.61 23.61
CA ASP A 169 -26.22 16.01 23.77
C ASP A 169 -24.87 16.18 24.48
N ASP A 170 -24.50 15.20 25.35
CA ASP A 170 -23.28 15.23 26.13
C ASP A 170 -22.70 13.81 26.27
N LEU A 171 -21.40 13.69 26.05
CA LEU A 171 -20.65 12.44 26.22
C LEU A 171 -20.20 12.18 27.65
N GLY A 172 -20.40 13.14 28.56
CA GLY A 172 -19.94 13.08 29.93
C GLY A 172 -18.44 13.39 30.07
N GLU A 173 -17.99 13.37 31.34
CA GLU A 173 -16.57 13.62 31.66
C GLU A 173 -15.73 12.37 31.39
N SER A 174 -14.48 12.58 30.91
CA SER A 174 -13.46 11.55 30.78
C SER A 174 -12.10 12.10 31.20
N GLU A 175 -11.23 11.25 31.71
CA GLU A 175 -9.87 11.61 32.13
C GLU A 175 -9.07 12.29 30.99
N ARG A 176 -9.27 11.87 29.74
CA ARG A 176 -8.62 12.43 28.57
C ARG A 176 -9.31 13.72 28.06
N GLY A 177 -10.59 13.90 28.29
CA GLY A 177 -11.39 15.02 27.78
C GLY A 177 -11.25 15.16 26.26
N THR A 178 -10.98 16.37 25.80
CA THR A 178 -10.80 16.72 24.36
C THR A 178 -9.34 16.64 23.89
N GLY A 179 -8.44 16.13 24.72
CA GLY A 179 -7.01 16.06 24.42
C GLY A 179 -6.69 15.15 23.21
N GLY A 180 -6.06 15.71 22.19
CA GLY A 180 -5.61 15.02 20.98
C GLY A 180 -4.22 15.46 20.54
N TYR A 181 -3.69 14.86 19.47
CA TYR A 181 -2.45 15.26 18.78
C TYR A 181 -1.23 15.49 19.69
N GLY A 182 -0.99 14.58 20.64
CA GLY A 182 0.18 14.67 21.54
C GLY A 182 -0.10 15.45 22.83
N SER A 183 -1.36 15.74 23.20
CA SER A 183 -1.72 16.41 24.46
C SER A 183 -1.25 15.68 25.73
N SER A 184 -0.82 14.43 25.63
CA SER A 184 -0.24 13.63 26.72
C SER A 184 1.27 13.82 26.92
N GLY A 185 1.90 14.74 26.18
CA GLY A 185 3.33 15.06 26.24
C GLY A 185 4.20 14.10 25.43
N PHE A 186 5.46 14.50 25.24
CA PHE A 186 6.55 13.67 24.68
C PHE A 186 7.35 13.09 25.82
#